data_745f4c96ebc2d4a0e7d2a598aab323e5
#
_entry.id   745f4c96ebc2d4a0e7d2a598aab323e5
#
_cell.length_a   1.000
_cell.length_b   1.000
_cell.length_c   1.000
_cell.angle_alpha   90.00
_cell.angle_beta   90.00
_cell.angle_gamma   90.00
#
_symmetry.space_group_name_H-M   'P 1'
#
loop_
_entity.id
_entity.type
_entity.pdbx_description
1 polymer ?
#
loop_
_entity_poly.entity_id
_entity_poly.type
_entity_poly.pdbx_seq_one_letter_code
_entity_poly.pdbx_strand_id
1 'polypeptide(L)'
;MKKPLCIFLSALLLVLSLPTAFAEPAADLRFRADGTFTILNLSDTQDDAHPAPDMLELLALAVETADPDLIVINGDLVEDRRVGDRASDDQPGIEGVNVYDLKGNLDHDRTRENVESAVASIFGVLEQYGVPYAIALGDNDRKVGLSSAEWIEILSAYPHCLFFDESPDAADGIDYHLSVKGGDGADALTVWLMDTRLHGVTDEQADWYYETAAAITASNGGTPVPAFSFQHIHTADIGNLFVPCKATDEGAKKSGDGYVRLDRNIASGYNFFSYEPGQRTYQFDRWVAAGDVMGAFFGHMHVEGFSGKVEGVELGFTYGCEMAKIGPYGFRVLTVNENDPRSYTNETYQYSGSARLGTAKVTKYVEKPYHTDTGVLALLRRILSLFRSMISALIYLFR
;
A
#
# COMPACT_ATOMS: atom_id res chain seq x y z
N MET A 1 16.66 -14.01 81.14
CA MET A 1 17.38 -14.03 79.85
C MET A 1 16.38 -14.05 78.77
N LYS A 2 16.11 -12.90 78.15
CA LYS A 2 15.16 -12.76 77.01
C LYS A 2 15.98 -12.69 75.72
N LYS A 3 15.73 -13.63 74.78
CA LYS A 3 16.34 -13.63 73.44
C LYS A 3 15.56 -12.71 72.54
N PRO A 4 16.20 -11.84 71.72
CA PRO A 4 15.49 -11.05 70.67
C PRO A 4 15.21 -11.89 69.44
N LEU A 5 13.99 -11.78 68.95
CA LEU A 5 13.49 -12.35 67.70
C LEU A 5 13.88 -11.41 66.53
N CYS A 6 14.80 -11.83 65.69
CA CYS A 6 15.11 -11.12 64.46
C CYS A 6 14.06 -11.41 63.42
N ILE A 7 13.24 -10.42 63.03
CA ILE A 7 12.33 -10.47 61.87
C ILE A 7 13.11 -10.05 60.68
N PHE A 8 13.36 -10.99 59.78
CA PHE A 8 13.88 -10.71 58.42
C PHE A 8 12.72 -10.23 57.55
N LEU A 9 12.73 -8.95 57.22
CA LEU A 9 11.82 -8.36 56.24
C LEU A 9 12.41 -8.56 54.83
N SER A 10 11.95 -9.58 54.13
CA SER A 10 12.30 -9.78 52.68
C SER A 10 11.44 -8.85 51.85
N ALA A 11 12.03 -7.73 51.41
CA ALA A 11 11.42 -6.88 50.42
C ALA A 11 11.49 -7.58 49.06
N LEU A 12 10.37 -8.12 48.60
CA LEU A 12 10.18 -8.63 47.25
C LEU A 12 10.04 -7.43 46.30
N LEU A 13 11.14 -7.07 45.64
CA LEU A 13 11.09 -6.11 44.52
C LEU A 13 10.37 -6.77 43.32
N LEU A 14 9.09 -6.47 43.18
CA LEU A 14 8.34 -6.77 41.97
C LEU A 14 8.78 -5.75 40.87
N VAL A 15 9.72 -6.13 40.04
CA VAL A 15 10.01 -5.38 38.84
C VAL A 15 8.83 -5.62 37.89
N LEU A 16 7.88 -4.70 37.88
CA LEU A 16 6.89 -4.57 36.81
C LEU A 16 7.65 -4.14 35.55
N SER A 17 7.95 -5.08 34.68
CA SER A 17 8.27 -4.77 33.28
C SER A 17 7.00 -4.19 32.66
N LEU A 18 6.91 -2.86 32.66
CA LEU A 18 5.96 -2.17 31.79
C LEU A 18 6.39 -2.49 30.36
N PRO A 19 5.47 -2.93 29.48
CA PRO A 19 5.78 -2.97 28.06
C PRO A 19 6.19 -1.55 27.67
N THR A 20 7.33 -1.38 27.02
CA THR A 20 7.69 -0.14 26.35
C THR A 20 6.72 -0.02 25.18
N ALA A 21 5.59 0.63 25.41
CA ALA A 21 4.79 1.14 24.33
C ALA A 21 5.71 2.12 23.58
N PHE A 22 6.03 1.80 22.34
CA PHE A 22 6.62 2.77 21.43
C PHE A 22 5.61 3.91 21.37
N ALA A 23 6.07 5.15 21.67
CA ALA A 23 5.20 6.30 21.58
C ALA A 23 4.69 6.41 20.14
N GLU A 24 3.37 6.52 19.97
CA GLU A 24 2.80 6.85 18.67
C GLU A 24 3.55 8.05 18.09
N PRO A 25 3.98 7.99 16.82
CA PRO A 25 4.56 9.17 16.17
C PRO A 25 3.49 10.25 16.16
N ALA A 26 3.75 11.37 16.84
CA ALA A 26 2.79 12.43 17.09
C ALA A 26 2.63 13.34 15.86
N ALA A 27 2.07 12.82 14.76
CA ALA A 27 1.56 13.67 13.71
C ALA A 27 0.12 14.07 14.05
N ASP A 28 -0.12 15.38 14.11
CA ASP A 28 -1.46 15.92 14.34
C ASP A 28 -2.23 15.94 13.00
N LEU A 29 -2.69 14.77 12.56
CA LEU A 29 -3.50 14.66 11.35
C LEU A 29 -4.89 15.26 11.61
N ARG A 30 -5.26 16.25 10.79
CA ARG A 30 -6.55 16.93 10.91
C ARG A 30 -7.06 17.45 9.58
N PHE A 31 -8.36 17.61 9.48
CA PHE A 31 -8.96 18.31 8.36
C PHE A 31 -8.45 19.74 8.26
N ARG A 32 -8.25 20.23 7.05
CA ARG A 32 -7.88 21.61 6.76
C ARG A 32 -9.00 22.58 7.17
N ALA A 33 -8.68 23.86 7.25
CA ALA A 33 -9.66 24.89 7.59
C ALA A 33 -10.85 25.01 6.62
N ASP A 34 -10.69 24.51 5.38
CA ASP A 34 -11.77 24.43 4.39
C ASP A 34 -12.60 23.14 4.52
N GLY A 35 -12.29 22.29 5.50
CA GLY A 35 -12.97 21.03 5.77
C GLY A 35 -12.53 19.89 4.86
N THR A 36 -11.40 19.99 4.14
CA THR A 36 -10.88 18.90 3.30
C THR A 36 -9.75 18.15 3.98
N PHE A 37 -9.59 16.86 3.62
CA PHE A 37 -8.42 16.04 3.93
C PHE A 37 -8.08 15.21 2.70
N THR A 38 -6.85 15.35 2.21
CA THR A 38 -6.39 14.70 0.98
C THR A 38 -5.35 13.64 1.28
N ILE A 39 -5.59 12.41 0.82
CA ILE A 39 -4.65 11.30 0.89
C ILE A 39 -4.07 11.05 -0.51
N LEU A 40 -2.75 11.13 -0.63
CA LEU A 40 -2.02 10.63 -1.79
C LEU A 40 -1.69 9.16 -1.54
N ASN A 41 -2.22 8.26 -2.36
CA ASN A 41 -1.92 6.84 -2.29
C ASN A 41 -0.96 6.43 -3.41
N LEU A 42 0.23 6.03 -3.01
CA LEU A 42 1.31 5.47 -3.82
C LEU A 42 1.37 3.95 -3.60
N SER A 43 2.00 3.22 -4.50
CA SER A 43 2.21 1.78 -4.35
C SER A 43 3.42 1.33 -5.16
N ASP A 44 4.01 0.19 -4.76
CA ASP A 44 5.01 -0.52 -5.57
C ASP A 44 6.10 0.42 -6.10
N THR A 45 6.82 1.11 -5.22
CA THR A 45 8.03 1.87 -5.59
C THR A 45 9.16 0.94 -6.01
N GLN A 46 9.22 -0.22 -5.42
CA GLN A 46 9.83 -1.50 -5.79
C GLN A 46 11.13 -1.35 -6.60
N ASP A 47 12.08 -0.59 -6.07
CA ASP A 47 13.36 -0.34 -6.72
C ASP A 47 14.53 -0.91 -5.89
N ASP A 48 15.75 -0.68 -6.31
CA ASP A 48 16.97 -1.14 -5.64
C ASP A 48 17.71 -0.01 -4.91
N ALA A 49 18.95 -0.28 -4.50
CA ALA A 49 19.81 0.70 -3.82
C ALA A 49 20.09 1.96 -4.66
N HIS A 50 19.74 1.95 -5.96
CA HIS A 50 19.92 3.07 -6.90
C HIS A 50 18.65 3.30 -7.71
N PRO A 51 17.60 3.84 -7.08
CA PRO A 51 16.28 3.95 -7.71
C PRO A 51 16.27 4.73 -9.01
N ALA A 52 15.38 4.33 -9.91
CA ALA A 52 15.21 4.95 -11.21
C ALA A 52 14.83 6.43 -11.10
N PRO A 53 15.52 7.36 -11.79
CA PRO A 53 15.18 8.79 -11.75
C PRO A 53 13.73 9.09 -12.13
N ASP A 54 13.15 8.32 -13.05
CA ASP A 54 11.74 8.49 -13.47
C ASP A 54 10.77 8.10 -12.35
N MET A 55 11.13 7.14 -11.48
CA MET A 55 10.32 6.78 -10.29
C MET A 55 10.39 7.90 -9.26
N LEU A 56 11.58 8.40 -8.92
CA LEU A 56 11.74 9.51 -7.98
C LEU A 56 11.02 10.78 -8.46
N GLU A 57 11.06 11.07 -9.76
CA GLU A 57 10.33 12.19 -10.37
C GLU A 57 8.81 11.99 -10.30
N LEU A 58 8.33 10.74 -10.49
CA LEU A 58 6.91 10.42 -10.30
C LEU A 58 6.47 10.73 -8.87
N LEU A 59 7.24 10.37 -7.85
CA LEU A 59 6.93 10.67 -6.45
C LEU A 59 6.82 12.18 -6.21
N ALA A 60 7.77 12.95 -6.71
CA ALA A 60 7.76 14.41 -6.59
C ALA A 60 6.51 15.01 -7.26
N LEU A 61 6.26 14.66 -8.52
CA LEU A 61 5.09 15.12 -9.27
C LEU A 61 3.76 14.68 -8.62
N ALA A 62 3.72 13.52 -7.96
CA ALA A 62 2.54 13.05 -7.25
C ALA A 62 2.23 13.94 -6.05
N VAL A 63 3.23 14.27 -5.23
CA VAL A 63 3.05 15.18 -4.09
C VAL A 63 2.63 16.57 -4.57
N GLU A 64 3.30 17.13 -5.56
CA GLU A 64 2.98 18.45 -6.13
C GLU A 64 1.58 18.52 -6.75
N THR A 65 1.10 17.41 -7.34
CA THR A 65 -0.22 17.35 -7.98
C THR A 65 -1.34 17.18 -6.97
N ALA A 66 -1.12 16.34 -5.95
CA ALA A 66 -2.14 16.01 -4.96
C ALA A 66 -2.25 17.06 -3.84
N ASP A 67 -1.17 17.80 -3.53
CA ASP A 67 -1.08 18.66 -2.34
C ASP A 67 -1.66 17.95 -1.10
N PRO A 68 -1.11 16.79 -0.68
CA PRO A 68 -1.75 15.91 0.28
C PRO A 68 -1.53 16.35 1.74
N ASP A 69 -2.45 15.91 2.62
CA ASP A 69 -2.31 16.00 4.07
C ASP A 69 -1.67 14.73 4.66
N LEU A 70 -1.77 13.62 3.91
CA LEU A 70 -1.15 12.34 4.25
C LEU A 70 -0.76 11.62 2.94
N ILE A 71 0.43 11.02 2.94
CA ILE A 71 0.86 10.09 1.88
C ILE A 71 0.75 8.67 2.45
N VAL A 72 0.17 7.74 1.69
CA VAL A 72 0.13 6.33 2.05
C VAL A 72 0.78 5.51 0.95
N ILE A 73 1.70 4.62 1.32
CA ILE A 73 2.38 3.71 0.39
C ILE A 73 1.90 2.28 0.66
N ASN A 74 1.30 1.66 -0.37
CA ASN A 74 0.72 0.33 -0.30
C ASN A 74 1.76 -0.79 -0.50
N GLY A 75 2.91 -0.68 0.14
CA GLY A 75 3.93 -1.73 0.15
C GLY A 75 4.76 -1.87 -1.12
N ASP A 76 5.61 -2.89 -1.08
CA ASP A 76 6.67 -3.13 -2.05
C ASP A 76 7.53 -1.88 -2.24
N LEU A 77 8.16 -1.43 -1.13
CA LEU A 77 9.13 -0.34 -1.15
C LEU A 77 10.36 -0.73 -1.97
N VAL A 78 10.79 -2.00 -1.86
CA VAL A 78 11.98 -2.54 -2.50
C VAL A 78 11.67 -3.77 -3.36
N GLU A 79 12.48 -4.01 -4.38
CA GLU A 79 12.45 -5.26 -5.16
C GLU A 79 13.36 -6.29 -4.47
N ASP A 80 12.78 -7.38 -3.95
CA ASP A 80 13.47 -8.40 -3.16
C ASP A 80 14.70 -8.99 -3.87
N ARG A 81 14.61 -9.20 -5.20
CA ARG A 81 15.66 -9.78 -6.03
C ARG A 81 16.83 -8.84 -6.30
N ARG A 82 16.60 -7.54 -6.18
CA ARG A 82 17.56 -6.50 -6.53
C ARG A 82 18.28 -5.93 -5.32
N VAL A 83 17.62 -5.91 -4.15
CA VAL A 83 18.27 -5.52 -2.88
C VAL A 83 18.91 -6.69 -2.14
N GLY A 84 18.41 -7.92 -2.33
CA GLY A 84 18.97 -9.12 -1.73
C GLY A 84 20.41 -9.37 -2.19
N ASP A 85 21.26 -9.82 -1.27
CA ASP A 85 22.66 -10.11 -1.52
C ASP A 85 23.03 -11.52 -1.06
N ARG A 86 24.09 -12.09 -1.63
CA ARG A 86 24.61 -13.42 -1.28
C ARG A 86 25.82 -13.28 -0.39
N ALA A 87 25.90 -14.11 0.64
CA ALA A 87 27.04 -14.16 1.56
C ALA A 87 28.40 -14.42 0.88
N SER A 88 28.40 -14.96 -0.34
CA SER A 88 29.62 -15.29 -1.10
C SER A 88 29.86 -14.38 -2.30
N ASP A 89 29.00 -13.43 -2.57
CA ASP A 89 29.09 -12.53 -3.72
C ASP A 89 29.65 -11.17 -3.29
N ASP A 90 30.56 -10.63 -4.10
CA ASP A 90 31.05 -9.25 -3.93
C ASP A 90 30.17 -8.23 -4.68
N GLN A 91 29.04 -8.67 -5.23
CA GLN A 91 28.15 -7.84 -6.03
C GLN A 91 26.78 -7.74 -5.35
N PRO A 92 26.37 -6.56 -4.89
CA PRO A 92 25.05 -6.35 -4.30
C PRO A 92 23.92 -6.51 -5.33
N GLY A 93 22.82 -7.11 -4.92
CA GLY A 93 21.56 -7.18 -5.65
C GLY A 93 21.68 -7.78 -7.06
N ILE A 94 21.66 -9.08 -7.22
CA ILE A 94 21.70 -9.71 -8.54
C ILE A 94 20.28 -9.76 -9.12
N GLU A 95 20.04 -8.97 -10.16
CA GLU A 95 18.76 -8.97 -10.86
C GLU A 95 18.38 -10.38 -11.34
N GLY A 96 17.14 -10.78 -11.08
CA GLY A 96 16.60 -12.08 -11.47
C GLY A 96 16.88 -13.21 -10.48
N VAL A 97 17.56 -12.95 -9.36
CA VAL A 97 17.75 -13.92 -8.29
C VAL A 97 16.71 -13.70 -7.20
N ASN A 98 15.90 -14.74 -6.93
CA ASN A 98 15.00 -14.74 -5.81
C ASN A 98 15.79 -15.01 -4.52
N VAL A 99 15.75 -14.10 -3.55
CA VAL A 99 16.45 -14.23 -2.27
C VAL A 99 16.03 -15.49 -1.49
N TYR A 100 14.82 -15.98 -1.67
CA TYR A 100 14.40 -17.27 -1.09
C TYR A 100 15.09 -18.48 -1.68
N ASP A 101 15.49 -18.43 -2.94
CA ASP A 101 16.22 -19.51 -3.59
C ASP A 101 17.66 -19.60 -3.06
N LEU A 102 18.13 -18.57 -2.37
CA LEU A 102 19.45 -18.54 -1.73
C LEU A 102 19.54 -19.44 -0.49
N LYS A 103 18.42 -19.90 0.07
CA LYS A 103 18.32 -20.92 1.14
C LYS A 103 19.27 -20.67 2.32
N GLY A 104 19.31 -19.47 2.83
CA GLY A 104 20.15 -19.07 3.96
C GLY A 104 21.57 -18.63 3.59
N ASN A 105 21.87 -18.48 2.30
CA ASN A 105 23.10 -17.86 1.82
C ASN A 105 22.97 -16.34 1.62
N LEU A 106 21.90 -15.76 2.14
CA LEU A 106 21.67 -14.30 2.09
C LEU A 106 22.67 -13.62 3.02
N ASP A 107 23.37 -12.61 2.53
CA ASP A 107 24.13 -11.68 3.37
C ASP A 107 23.16 -10.67 3.96
N HIS A 108 22.80 -10.87 5.22
CA HIS A 108 21.81 -10.07 5.91
C HIS A 108 22.24 -8.60 6.03
N ASP A 109 23.49 -8.34 6.41
CA ASP A 109 23.97 -6.98 6.66
C ASP A 109 24.01 -6.17 5.36
N ARG A 110 24.52 -6.75 4.28
CA ARG A 110 24.55 -6.10 2.95
C ARG A 110 23.15 -5.92 2.37
N THR A 111 22.26 -6.88 2.55
CA THR A 111 20.86 -6.75 2.13
C THR A 111 20.20 -5.59 2.88
N ARG A 112 20.42 -5.48 4.19
CA ARG A 112 19.94 -4.37 4.99
C ARG A 112 20.48 -3.04 4.49
N GLU A 113 21.80 -2.92 4.22
CA GLU A 113 22.40 -1.71 3.66
C GLU A 113 21.77 -1.30 2.32
N ASN A 114 21.49 -2.27 1.44
CA ASN A 114 20.81 -2.01 0.17
C ASN A 114 19.37 -1.51 0.37
N VAL A 115 18.62 -2.11 1.29
CA VAL A 115 17.27 -1.68 1.67
C VAL A 115 17.31 -0.25 2.23
N GLU A 116 18.22 0.03 3.17
CA GLU A 116 18.37 1.38 3.74
C GLU A 116 18.70 2.43 2.66
N SER A 117 19.54 2.07 1.67
CA SER A 117 19.88 2.96 0.55
C SER A 117 18.66 3.24 -0.34
N ALA A 118 17.87 2.21 -0.67
CA ALA A 118 16.65 2.36 -1.46
C ALA A 118 15.63 3.23 -0.73
N VAL A 119 15.36 2.93 0.54
CA VAL A 119 14.45 3.70 1.41
C VAL A 119 14.92 5.15 1.54
N ALA A 120 16.22 5.39 1.75
CA ALA A 120 16.77 6.74 1.85
C ALA A 120 16.54 7.56 0.57
N SER A 121 16.63 6.95 -0.58
CA SER A 121 16.37 7.61 -1.86
C SER A 121 14.90 7.95 -2.05
N ILE A 122 13.99 7.02 -1.76
CA ILE A 122 12.53 7.18 -1.86
C ILE A 122 12.07 8.25 -0.86
N PHE A 123 12.40 8.06 0.42
CA PHE A 123 11.97 8.98 1.48
C PHE A 123 12.66 10.33 1.39
N GLY A 124 13.89 10.39 0.85
CA GLY A 124 14.58 11.65 0.56
C GLY A 124 13.82 12.57 -0.39
N VAL A 125 12.93 12.02 -1.24
CA VAL A 125 11.99 12.83 -2.03
C VAL A 125 10.83 13.30 -1.14
N LEU A 126 10.20 12.39 -0.38
CA LEU A 126 9.00 12.70 0.41
C LEU A 126 9.29 13.69 1.54
N GLU A 127 10.42 13.53 2.23
CA GLU A 127 10.86 14.40 3.32
C GLU A 127 11.01 15.88 2.92
N GLN A 128 11.28 16.17 1.64
CA GLN A 128 11.42 17.55 1.15
C GLN A 128 10.12 18.35 1.24
N TYR A 129 8.99 17.67 1.26
CA TYR A 129 7.67 18.28 1.32
C TYR A 129 7.14 18.45 2.74
N GLY A 130 7.72 17.74 3.72
CA GLY A 130 7.29 17.82 5.12
C GLY A 130 5.87 17.28 5.37
N VAL A 131 5.33 16.49 4.45
CA VAL A 131 4.02 15.85 4.57
C VAL A 131 4.18 14.53 5.31
N PRO A 132 3.36 14.23 6.34
CA PRO A 132 3.35 12.93 6.98
C PRO A 132 3.07 11.80 5.98
N TYR A 133 3.76 10.65 6.15
CA TYR A 133 3.51 9.48 5.32
C TYR A 133 3.50 8.18 6.13
N ALA A 134 2.67 7.23 5.68
CA ALA A 134 2.43 5.95 6.31
C ALA A 134 2.60 4.81 5.31
N ILE A 135 2.97 3.62 5.78
CA ILE A 135 3.31 2.49 4.93
C ILE A 135 2.61 1.22 5.41
N ALA A 136 2.00 0.47 4.50
CA ALA A 136 1.69 -0.93 4.70
C ALA A 136 2.72 -1.76 3.94
N LEU A 137 3.46 -2.67 4.60
CA LEU A 137 4.50 -3.46 3.93
C LEU A 137 3.91 -4.43 2.90
N GLY A 138 4.65 -4.66 1.82
CA GLY A 138 4.33 -5.60 0.77
C GLY A 138 5.07 -6.93 0.87
N ASP A 139 4.80 -7.83 -0.06
CA ASP A 139 5.39 -9.17 -0.05
C ASP A 139 6.87 -9.15 -0.43
N ASN A 140 7.32 -8.23 -1.29
CA ASN A 140 8.75 -8.07 -1.58
C ASN A 140 9.50 -7.52 -0.36
N ASP A 141 8.93 -6.57 0.37
CA ASP A 141 9.51 -6.05 1.61
C ASP A 141 9.72 -7.17 2.64
N ARG A 142 8.78 -8.12 2.72
CA ARG A 142 8.88 -9.27 3.63
C ARG A 142 9.84 -10.37 3.14
N LYS A 143 10.13 -10.40 1.85
CA LYS A 143 11.04 -11.38 1.24
C LYS A 143 12.50 -11.07 1.45
N VAL A 144 12.89 -9.86 1.80
CA VAL A 144 14.31 -9.49 1.99
C VAL A 144 14.94 -10.07 3.27
N GLY A 145 14.14 -10.71 4.14
CA GLY A 145 14.61 -11.37 5.35
C GLY A 145 14.85 -10.46 6.55
N LEU A 146 14.45 -9.19 6.46
CA LEU A 146 14.45 -8.28 7.62
C LEU A 146 13.26 -8.58 8.54
N SER A 147 13.51 -8.54 9.83
CA SER A 147 12.49 -8.69 10.86
C SER A 147 11.59 -7.45 10.94
N SER A 148 10.40 -7.59 11.56
CA SER A 148 9.50 -6.45 11.85
C SER A 148 10.20 -5.36 12.64
N ALA A 149 11.03 -5.72 13.61
CA ALA A 149 11.79 -4.76 14.42
C ALA A 149 12.79 -3.96 13.58
N GLU A 150 13.47 -4.59 12.61
CA GLU A 150 14.41 -3.90 11.72
C GLU A 150 13.67 -2.96 10.77
N TRP A 151 12.51 -3.35 10.24
CA TRP A 151 11.69 -2.45 9.44
C TRP A 151 11.21 -1.24 10.23
N ILE A 152 10.78 -1.43 11.49
CA ILE A 152 10.40 -0.32 12.38
C ILE A 152 11.61 0.58 12.62
N GLU A 153 12.79 0.03 12.90
CA GLU A 153 14.03 0.81 13.11
C GLU A 153 14.37 1.65 11.88
N ILE A 154 14.36 1.05 10.67
CA ILE A 154 14.70 1.73 9.41
C ILE A 154 13.69 2.86 9.11
N LEU A 155 12.40 2.56 9.17
CA LEU A 155 11.37 3.50 8.74
C LEU A 155 11.12 4.60 9.76
N SER A 156 11.17 4.31 11.07
CA SER A 156 10.99 5.31 12.13
C SER A 156 12.18 6.29 12.26
N ALA A 157 13.28 6.07 11.56
CA ALA A 157 14.38 7.03 11.49
C ALA A 157 14.02 8.32 10.73
N TYR A 158 12.93 8.32 9.98
CA TYR A 158 12.49 9.46 9.18
C TYR A 158 11.40 10.27 9.91
N PRO A 159 11.58 11.59 10.08
CA PRO A 159 10.75 12.41 10.97
C PRO A 159 9.28 12.51 10.57
N HIS A 160 8.95 12.36 9.27
CA HIS A 160 7.57 12.43 8.79
C HIS A 160 6.96 11.04 8.55
N CYS A 161 7.72 9.95 8.79
CA CYS A 161 7.23 8.59 8.64
C CYS A 161 6.41 8.18 9.88
N LEU A 162 5.14 7.85 9.65
CA LEU A 162 4.22 7.33 10.66
C LEU A 162 4.16 5.80 10.53
N PHE A 163 5.14 5.10 11.11
CA PHE A 163 5.25 3.65 11.02
C PHE A 163 5.53 3.06 12.39
N PHE A 164 4.59 2.26 12.87
CA PHE A 164 4.65 1.60 14.18
C PHE A 164 3.77 0.35 14.15
N ASP A 165 3.76 -0.43 15.21
CA ASP A 165 2.95 -1.64 15.29
C ASP A 165 2.03 -1.57 16.50
N GLU A 166 0.73 -1.78 16.27
CA GLU A 166 -0.31 -1.87 17.30
C GLU A 166 -0.89 -3.28 17.42
N SER A 167 -0.57 -4.15 16.46
CA SER A 167 -1.09 -5.51 16.45
C SER A 167 -0.45 -6.36 17.52
N PRO A 168 -1.14 -7.38 18.07
CA PRO A 168 -0.54 -8.29 19.01
C PRO A 168 0.55 -9.14 18.36
N ASP A 169 1.63 -9.45 19.08
CA ASP A 169 2.76 -10.25 18.60
C ASP A 169 2.35 -11.55 17.87
N ALA A 170 1.19 -12.12 18.23
CA ALA A 170 0.65 -13.32 17.60
C ALA A 170 0.25 -13.13 16.13
N ALA A 171 -0.01 -11.89 15.72
CA ALA A 171 -0.37 -11.58 14.33
C ALA A 171 0.85 -11.59 13.39
N ASP A 172 2.08 -11.39 13.90
CA ASP A 172 3.34 -11.34 13.16
C ASP A 172 3.33 -10.39 11.93
N GLY A 173 2.44 -9.40 11.93
CA GLY A 173 2.33 -8.30 10.97
C GLY A 173 2.75 -6.99 11.63
N ILE A 174 2.81 -5.92 10.86
CA ILE A 174 2.91 -4.55 11.35
C ILE A 174 1.63 -3.86 10.94
N ASP A 175 0.66 -3.88 11.85
CA ASP A 175 -0.67 -3.33 11.61
C ASP A 175 -0.93 -2.18 12.55
N TYR A 176 -1.48 -1.10 12.04
CA TYR A 176 -1.79 0.09 12.83
C TYR A 176 -2.87 0.94 12.19
N HIS A 177 -3.35 1.91 12.95
CA HIS A 177 -4.28 2.91 12.42
C HIS A 177 -3.83 4.34 12.76
N LEU A 178 -4.29 5.28 11.95
CA LEU A 178 -4.09 6.71 12.17
C LEU A 178 -5.45 7.37 12.30
N SER A 179 -5.58 8.22 13.33
CA SER A 179 -6.77 9.04 13.53
C SER A 179 -6.58 10.42 12.92
N VAL A 180 -7.54 10.86 12.10
CA VAL A 180 -7.63 12.23 11.57
C VAL A 180 -8.69 13.00 12.34
N LYS A 181 -8.30 14.12 12.94
CA LYS A 181 -9.18 14.94 13.77
C LYS A 181 -10.01 15.91 12.93
N GLY A 182 -11.28 16.04 13.30
CA GLY A 182 -12.14 17.08 12.81
C GLY A 182 -11.85 18.44 13.43
N GLY A 183 -12.58 19.46 12.97
CA GLY A 183 -12.46 20.82 13.50
C GLY A 183 -12.86 20.96 14.98
N ASP A 184 -13.65 20.04 15.50
CA ASP A 184 -14.02 19.93 16.92
C ASP A 184 -12.99 19.15 17.77
N GLY A 185 -11.98 18.55 17.15
CA GLY A 185 -10.94 17.75 17.78
C GLY A 185 -11.30 16.27 18.00
N ALA A 186 -12.50 15.84 17.62
CA ALA A 186 -12.89 14.43 17.64
C ALA A 186 -12.31 13.67 16.44
N ASP A 187 -12.27 12.32 16.53
CA ASP A 187 -11.90 11.49 15.39
C ASP A 187 -12.97 11.57 14.30
N ALA A 188 -12.58 12.03 13.11
CA ALA A 188 -13.49 12.23 11.99
C ALA A 188 -13.21 11.27 10.82
N LEU A 189 -11.97 10.73 10.73
CA LEU A 189 -11.58 9.73 9.74
C LEU A 189 -10.52 8.81 10.35
N THR A 190 -10.57 7.53 10.03
CA THR A 190 -9.55 6.53 10.39
C THR A 190 -8.85 6.03 9.12
N VAL A 191 -7.54 5.83 9.21
CA VAL A 191 -6.73 5.24 8.13
C VAL A 191 -6.06 3.97 8.66
N TRP A 192 -6.47 2.82 8.14
CA TRP A 192 -5.93 1.51 8.50
C TRP A 192 -4.78 1.14 7.59
N LEU A 193 -3.66 0.72 8.16
CA LEU A 193 -2.47 0.20 7.47
C LEU A 193 -2.32 -1.28 7.87
N MET A 194 -2.50 -2.18 6.89
CA MET A 194 -2.51 -3.62 7.12
C MET A 194 -1.36 -4.29 6.37
N ASP A 195 -0.50 -4.96 7.10
CA ASP A 195 0.61 -5.73 6.54
C ASP A 195 0.11 -7.06 5.96
N THR A 196 0.25 -7.21 4.67
CA THR A 196 -0.21 -8.42 3.97
C THR A 196 0.80 -9.56 3.96
N ARG A 197 1.99 -9.33 4.50
CA ARG A 197 3.06 -10.34 4.48
C ARG A 197 3.27 -10.91 3.08
N LEU A 198 3.31 -12.25 2.95
CA LEU A 198 3.52 -12.95 1.68
C LEU A 198 2.22 -13.31 0.94
N HIS A 199 1.07 -13.26 1.62
CA HIS A 199 -0.13 -13.91 1.08
C HIS A 199 -1.43 -13.10 1.24
N GLY A 200 -1.43 -12.06 2.04
CA GLY A 200 -2.62 -11.27 2.39
C GLY A 200 -2.85 -11.20 3.91
N VAL A 201 -3.78 -10.37 4.32
CA VAL A 201 -4.17 -10.20 5.73
C VAL A 201 -4.76 -11.50 6.28
N THR A 202 -4.30 -11.94 7.45
CA THR A 202 -4.77 -13.16 8.13
C THR A 202 -6.10 -12.93 8.86
N ASP A 203 -6.73 -14.01 9.29
CA ASP A 203 -7.96 -13.92 10.09
C ASP A 203 -7.70 -13.29 11.47
N GLU A 204 -6.53 -13.52 12.06
CA GLU A 204 -6.10 -12.91 13.31
C GLU A 204 -5.93 -11.39 13.20
N GLN A 205 -5.33 -10.91 12.11
CA GLN A 205 -5.23 -9.48 11.82
C GLN A 205 -6.62 -8.86 11.57
N ALA A 206 -7.49 -9.58 10.85
CA ALA A 206 -8.86 -9.14 10.61
C ALA A 206 -9.69 -9.07 11.89
N ASP A 207 -9.47 -9.97 12.84
CA ASP A 207 -10.12 -9.94 14.15
C ASP A 207 -9.60 -8.79 15.01
N TRP A 208 -8.27 -8.53 15.03
CA TRP A 208 -7.69 -7.37 15.69
C TRP A 208 -8.26 -6.05 15.14
N TYR A 209 -8.31 -5.90 13.81
CA TYR A 209 -8.96 -4.75 13.17
C TYR A 209 -10.39 -4.58 13.67
N TYR A 210 -11.19 -5.66 13.66
CA TYR A 210 -12.60 -5.62 14.02
C TYR A 210 -12.83 -5.21 15.47
N GLU A 211 -12.02 -5.74 16.40
CA GLU A 211 -12.07 -5.40 17.83
C GLU A 211 -11.68 -3.94 18.05
N THR A 212 -10.62 -3.46 17.38
CA THR A 212 -10.16 -2.07 17.47
C THR A 212 -11.18 -1.10 16.89
N ALA A 213 -11.77 -1.41 15.70
CA ALA A 213 -12.83 -0.62 15.10
C ALA A 213 -14.09 -0.54 15.99
N ALA A 214 -14.41 -1.64 16.69
CA ALA A 214 -15.52 -1.64 17.66
C ALA A 214 -15.21 -0.74 18.87
N ALA A 215 -13.97 -0.71 19.35
CA ALA A 215 -13.54 0.17 20.44
C ALA A 215 -13.59 1.66 20.02
N ILE A 216 -13.13 1.99 18.82
CA ILE A 216 -13.22 3.34 18.23
C ILE A 216 -14.69 3.75 18.09
N THR A 217 -15.55 2.87 17.58
CA THR A 217 -16.98 3.10 17.47
C THR A 217 -17.63 3.37 18.82
N ALA A 218 -17.27 2.59 19.86
CA ALA A 218 -17.79 2.78 21.21
C ALA A 218 -17.36 4.13 21.80
N SER A 219 -16.11 4.53 21.61
CA SER A 219 -15.59 5.83 22.05
C SER A 219 -16.24 7.00 21.28
N ASN A 220 -16.69 6.77 20.05
CA ASN A 220 -17.43 7.74 19.23
C ASN A 220 -18.97 7.66 19.43
N GLY A 221 -19.40 7.31 20.64
CA GLY A 221 -20.84 7.29 20.99
C GLY A 221 -21.65 6.22 20.26
N GLY A 222 -21.02 5.15 19.77
CA GLY A 222 -21.66 4.03 19.05
C GLY A 222 -21.84 4.26 17.55
N THR A 223 -21.26 5.33 16.99
CA THR A 223 -21.28 5.60 15.55
C THR A 223 -19.93 5.27 14.95
N PRO A 224 -19.84 4.38 13.93
CA PRO A 224 -18.58 4.06 13.28
C PRO A 224 -17.93 5.31 12.67
N VAL A 225 -16.66 5.56 12.98
CA VAL A 225 -15.86 6.59 12.33
C VAL A 225 -15.55 6.15 10.91
N PRO A 226 -15.84 6.94 9.86
CA PRO A 226 -15.51 6.59 8.49
C PRO A 226 -14.03 6.25 8.34
N ALA A 227 -13.70 5.24 7.52
CA ALA A 227 -12.33 4.76 7.40
C ALA A 227 -11.95 4.40 5.97
N PHE A 228 -10.63 4.46 5.69
CA PHE A 228 -9.99 3.77 4.57
C PHE A 228 -9.07 2.68 5.08
N SER A 229 -8.94 1.59 4.31
CA SER A 229 -7.95 0.55 4.55
C SER A 229 -6.94 0.52 3.40
N PHE A 230 -5.67 0.48 3.74
CA PHE A 230 -4.56 0.39 2.79
C PHE A 230 -3.73 -0.84 3.10
N GLN A 231 -3.45 -1.63 2.07
CA GLN A 231 -2.66 -2.85 2.15
C GLN A 231 -2.09 -3.20 0.78
N HIS A 232 -1.12 -4.08 0.75
CA HIS A 232 -0.46 -4.46 -0.50
C HIS A 232 -1.29 -5.49 -1.28
N ILE A 233 -1.46 -6.70 -0.75
CA ILE A 233 -2.19 -7.77 -1.42
C ILE A 233 -3.70 -7.61 -1.17
N HIS A 234 -4.46 -7.71 -2.24
CA HIS A 234 -5.92 -7.52 -2.22
C HIS A 234 -6.68 -8.72 -1.62
N THR A 235 -7.91 -8.47 -1.19
CA THR A 235 -8.86 -9.53 -0.79
C THR A 235 -9.45 -10.23 -2.02
N ALA A 236 -9.90 -11.48 -1.84
CA ALA A 236 -10.58 -12.23 -2.90
C ALA A 236 -11.84 -11.53 -3.43
N ASP A 237 -12.42 -10.63 -2.62
CA ASP A 237 -13.70 -9.96 -2.91
C ASP A 237 -13.60 -8.94 -4.04
N ILE A 238 -12.38 -8.53 -4.43
CA ILE A 238 -12.14 -7.77 -5.66
C ILE A 238 -12.74 -8.48 -6.89
N GLY A 239 -12.83 -9.81 -6.84
CA GLY A 239 -13.46 -10.63 -7.88
C GLY A 239 -14.92 -10.32 -8.12
N ASN A 240 -15.63 -9.80 -7.12
CA ASN A 240 -17.03 -9.39 -7.23
C ASN A 240 -17.24 -8.17 -8.14
N LEU A 241 -16.13 -7.50 -8.52
CA LEU A 241 -16.14 -6.41 -9.51
C LEU A 241 -16.16 -6.91 -10.96
N PHE A 242 -16.10 -8.23 -11.18
CA PHE A 242 -16.03 -8.82 -12.51
C PHE A 242 -17.28 -9.64 -12.82
N VAL A 243 -17.67 -9.63 -14.09
CA VAL A 243 -18.78 -10.43 -14.62
C VAL A 243 -18.30 -11.35 -15.73
N PRO A 244 -18.90 -12.56 -15.86
CA PRO A 244 -18.63 -13.43 -17.00
C PRO A 244 -18.93 -12.74 -18.32
N CYS A 245 -18.12 -13.02 -19.34
CA CYS A 245 -18.27 -12.44 -20.66
C CYS A 245 -17.77 -13.40 -21.75
N LYS A 246 -17.93 -13.02 -23.02
CA LYS A 246 -17.34 -13.76 -24.15
C LYS A 246 -15.90 -13.31 -24.39
N ALA A 247 -15.07 -14.18 -24.94
CA ALA A 247 -13.70 -13.85 -25.34
C ALA A 247 -13.58 -12.64 -26.29
N THR A 248 -14.66 -12.36 -27.04
CA THR A 248 -14.74 -11.28 -28.01
C THR A 248 -15.22 -9.96 -27.43
N ASP A 249 -15.70 -9.96 -26.19
CA ASP A 249 -16.20 -8.75 -25.53
C ASP A 249 -15.05 -7.80 -25.22
N GLU A 250 -15.33 -6.50 -25.29
CA GLU A 250 -14.33 -5.50 -24.95
C GLU A 250 -13.96 -5.61 -23.46
N GLY A 251 -12.66 -5.55 -23.15
CA GLY A 251 -12.16 -5.71 -21.80
C GLY A 251 -12.16 -7.16 -21.30
N ALA A 252 -12.51 -8.15 -22.16
CA ALA A 252 -12.47 -9.56 -21.78
C ALA A 252 -11.06 -10.00 -21.37
N LYS A 253 -10.95 -10.65 -20.21
CA LYS A 253 -9.74 -11.25 -19.65
C LYS A 253 -10.01 -12.73 -19.43
N LYS A 254 -9.01 -13.57 -19.68
CA LYS A 254 -9.13 -15.00 -19.42
C LYS A 254 -9.11 -15.24 -17.90
N SER A 255 -10.04 -16.06 -17.39
CA SER A 255 -10.13 -16.47 -16.01
C SER A 255 -10.56 -17.94 -15.94
N GLY A 256 -9.66 -18.81 -15.51
CA GLY A 256 -9.87 -20.26 -15.55
C GLY A 256 -10.22 -20.75 -16.96
N ASP A 257 -11.34 -21.46 -17.10
CA ASP A 257 -11.85 -21.96 -18.39
C ASP A 257 -12.71 -20.94 -19.16
N GLY A 258 -12.98 -19.77 -18.57
CA GLY A 258 -13.86 -18.74 -19.14
C GLY A 258 -13.18 -17.40 -19.35
N TYR A 259 -14.02 -16.38 -19.49
CA TYR A 259 -13.61 -14.99 -19.61
C TYR A 259 -14.46 -14.12 -18.67
N VAL A 260 -13.83 -13.12 -18.09
CA VAL A 260 -14.46 -12.10 -17.26
C VAL A 260 -14.08 -10.70 -17.74
N ARG A 261 -14.88 -9.73 -17.40
CA ARG A 261 -14.57 -8.30 -17.58
C ARG A 261 -15.07 -7.51 -16.37
N LEU A 262 -14.53 -6.32 -16.15
CA LEU A 262 -15.05 -5.41 -15.16
C LEU A 262 -16.54 -5.16 -15.39
N ASP A 263 -17.35 -5.24 -14.34
CA ASP A 263 -18.75 -4.81 -14.36
C ASP A 263 -18.83 -3.30 -14.33
N ARG A 264 -19.09 -2.70 -15.48
CA ARG A 264 -19.15 -1.24 -15.66
C ARG A 264 -20.33 -0.56 -14.96
N ASN A 265 -21.24 -1.32 -14.35
CA ASN A 265 -22.30 -0.76 -13.52
C ASN A 265 -21.81 -0.39 -12.11
N ILE A 266 -20.75 -1.05 -11.63
CA ILE A 266 -20.26 -0.92 -10.26
C ILE A 266 -18.77 -0.57 -10.18
N ALA A 267 -18.02 -0.70 -11.28
CA ALA A 267 -16.59 -0.49 -11.33
C ALA A 267 -16.16 0.32 -12.54
N SER A 268 -15.09 1.11 -12.39
CA SER A 268 -14.49 1.95 -13.43
C SER A 268 -12.97 1.96 -13.31
N GLY A 269 -12.29 2.42 -14.34
CA GLY A 269 -10.85 2.56 -14.34
C GLY A 269 -10.15 1.57 -15.28
N TYR A 270 -8.82 1.59 -15.22
CA TYR A 270 -7.96 0.81 -16.12
C TYR A 270 -7.73 -0.59 -15.56
N ASN A 271 -8.06 -1.61 -16.36
CA ASN A 271 -7.81 -3.01 -16.06
C ASN A 271 -6.99 -3.66 -17.17
N PHE A 272 -5.82 -4.17 -16.84
CA PHE A 272 -4.87 -4.77 -17.77
C PHE A 272 -4.83 -6.30 -17.70
N PHE A 273 -4.69 -6.85 -16.49
CA PHE A 273 -4.55 -8.30 -16.30
C PHE A 273 -5.88 -9.04 -16.21
N SER A 274 -5.81 -10.35 -16.28
CA SER A 274 -6.89 -11.22 -15.82
C SER A 274 -6.97 -11.13 -14.29
N TYR A 275 -8.17 -11.30 -13.78
CA TYR A 275 -8.39 -11.43 -12.35
C TYR A 275 -7.60 -12.61 -11.78
N GLU A 276 -6.79 -12.33 -10.77
CA GLU A 276 -6.19 -13.33 -9.88
C GLU A 276 -6.92 -13.25 -8.55
N PRO A 277 -7.48 -14.37 -8.06
CA PRO A 277 -8.14 -14.35 -6.76
C PRO A 277 -7.10 -14.09 -5.67
N GLY A 278 -7.30 -13.04 -4.87
CA GLY A 278 -6.57 -12.82 -3.63
C GLY A 278 -6.86 -13.91 -2.59
N GLN A 279 -6.19 -13.84 -1.45
CA GLN A 279 -6.48 -14.73 -0.34
C GLN A 279 -7.90 -14.49 0.17
N ARG A 280 -8.65 -15.57 0.38
CA ARG A 280 -9.95 -15.50 1.03
C ARG A 280 -9.77 -15.60 2.54
N THR A 281 -10.03 -14.48 3.22
CA THR A 281 -10.08 -14.37 4.68
C THR A 281 -11.40 -13.74 5.10
N TYR A 282 -11.62 -13.59 6.39
CA TYR A 282 -12.82 -12.90 6.90
C TYR A 282 -12.66 -11.36 6.88
N GLN A 283 -11.57 -10.82 6.35
CA GLN A 283 -11.29 -9.38 6.39
C GLN A 283 -12.41 -8.55 5.77
N PHE A 284 -12.87 -8.91 4.58
CA PHE A 284 -13.96 -8.18 3.91
C PHE A 284 -15.27 -8.25 4.70
N ASP A 285 -15.61 -9.43 5.21
CA ASP A 285 -16.79 -9.62 6.06
C ASP A 285 -16.71 -8.75 7.33
N ARG A 286 -15.50 -8.58 7.90
CA ARG A 286 -15.27 -7.71 9.05
C ARG A 286 -15.46 -6.22 8.71
N TRP A 287 -15.00 -5.77 7.54
CA TRP A 287 -15.26 -4.40 7.08
C TRP A 287 -16.74 -4.11 6.93
N VAL A 288 -17.48 -5.02 6.31
CA VAL A 288 -18.94 -4.89 6.14
C VAL A 288 -19.65 -4.90 7.50
N ALA A 289 -19.23 -5.76 8.42
CA ALA A 289 -19.84 -5.87 9.75
C ALA A 289 -19.53 -4.65 10.64
N ALA A 290 -18.31 -4.12 10.62
CA ALA A 290 -17.92 -2.92 11.37
C ALA A 290 -18.59 -1.65 10.81
N GLY A 291 -18.75 -1.58 9.48
CA GLY A 291 -19.43 -0.49 8.78
C GLY A 291 -18.67 0.84 8.81
N ASP A 292 -17.38 0.83 9.13
CA ASP A 292 -16.49 1.98 9.13
C ASP A 292 -15.78 2.14 7.78
N VAL A 293 -15.22 1.08 7.19
CA VAL A 293 -14.44 1.13 5.96
C VAL A 293 -15.29 1.50 4.75
N MET A 294 -14.98 2.65 4.15
CA MET A 294 -15.62 3.18 2.94
C MET A 294 -14.94 2.68 1.68
N GLY A 295 -13.63 2.48 1.76
CA GLY A 295 -12.80 2.03 0.66
C GLY A 295 -11.54 1.35 1.15
N ALA A 296 -11.12 0.31 0.40
CA ALA A 296 -9.87 -0.39 0.60
C ALA A 296 -9.06 -0.38 -0.71
N PHE A 297 -7.80 0.05 -0.61
CA PHE A 297 -6.94 0.26 -1.78
C PHE A 297 -5.69 -0.60 -1.68
N PHE A 298 -5.32 -1.21 -2.82
CA PHE A 298 -4.32 -2.26 -2.94
C PHE A 298 -3.21 -1.88 -3.91
N GLY A 299 -2.02 -2.45 -3.70
CA GLY A 299 -0.89 -2.47 -4.62
C GLY A 299 -0.78 -3.79 -5.38
N HIS A 300 0.44 -4.32 -5.48
CA HIS A 300 0.78 -5.66 -5.96
C HIS A 300 0.57 -5.91 -7.47
N MET A 301 -0.48 -5.38 -8.04
CA MET A 301 -0.84 -5.60 -9.44
C MET A 301 -0.25 -4.56 -10.40
N HIS A 302 0.60 -3.67 -9.94
CA HIS A 302 1.37 -2.62 -10.62
C HIS A 302 0.61 -1.78 -11.64
N VAL A 303 0.06 -2.42 -12.69
CA VAL A 303 -0.56 -1.74 -13.85
C VAL A 303 -2.06 -1.55 -13.72
N GLU A 304 -2.66 -2.02 -12.62
CA GLU A 304 -4.09 -1.89 -12.38
C GLU A 304 -4.43 -0.55 -11.72
N GLY A 305 -5.51 0.09 -12.18
CA GLY A 305 -5.95 1.38 -11.67
C GLY A 305 -7.47 1.51 -11.63
N PHE A 306 -8.18 0.38 -11.52
CA PHE A 306 -9.63 0.37 -11.39
C PHE A 306 -10.08 0.36 -9.92
N SER A 307 -11.32 0.74 -9.71
CA SER A 307 -12.03 0.55 -8.45
C SER A 307 -13.53 0.35 -8.67
N GLY A 308 -14.20 -0.18 -7.66
CA GLY A 308 -15.65 -0.37 -7.69
C GLY A 308 -16.21 -0.75 -6.34
N LYS A 309 -17.53 -0.70 -6.18
CA LYS A 309 -18.22 -0.93 -4.91
C LYS A 309 -18.78 -2.34 -4.79
N VAL A 310 -18.40 -3.03 -3.71
CA VAL A 310 -18.94 -4.33 -3.28
C VAL A 310 -19.52 -4.14 -1.89
N GLU A 311 -20.79 -4.42 -1.69
CA GLU A 311 -21.50 -4.30 -0.40
C GLU A 311 -21.29 -2.95 0.34
N GLY A 312 -21.12 -1.88 -0.43
CA GLY A 312 -20.92 -0.52 0.10
C GLY A 312 -19.46 -0.11 0.29
N VAL A 313 -18.51 -1.06 0.28
CA VAL A 313 -17.07 -0.81 0.36
C VAL A 313 -16.50 -0.65 -1.06
N GLU A 314 -15.75 0.41 -1.33
CA GLU A 314 -15.02 0.57 -2.58
C GLU A 314 -13.71 -0.21 -2.52
N LEU A 315 -13.53 -1.18 -3.42
CA LEU A 315 -12.29 -1.94 -3.57
C LEU A 315 -11.55 -1.46 -4.81
N GLY A 316 -10.24 -1.17 -4.70
CA GLY A 316 -9.52 -0.64 -5.85
C GLY A 316 -8.01 -0.87 -5.81
N PHE A 317 -7.41 -0.93 -7.01
CA PHE A 317 -5.96 -0.97 -7.17
C PHE A 317 -5.39 0.42 -7.43
N THR A 318 -4.24 0.70 -6.86
CA THR A 318 -3.42 1.87 -7.17
C THR A 318 -2.29 1.44 -8.10
N TYR A 319 -2.03 2.23 -9.15
CA TYR A 319 -0.90 1.98 -10.05
C TYR A 319 0.42 1.93 -9.28
N GLY A 320 1.29 1.03 -9.68
CA GLY A 320 2.66 1.00 -9.18
C GLY A 320 3.48 2.19 -9.69
N CYS A 321 4.47 2.58 -8.89
CA CYS A 321 5.46 3.60 -9.24
C CYS A 321 6.71 2.99 -9.88
N GLU A 322 6.88 1.67 -9.83
CA GLU A 322 8.04 0.94 -10.33
C GLU A 322 8.21 1.12 -11.84
N MET A 323 9.41 1.53 -12.26
CA MET A 323 9.73 1.78 -13.67
C MET A 323 10.37 0.57 -14.38
N ALA A 324 10.69 -0.51 -13.64
CA ALA A 324 11.31 -1.71 -14.21
C ALA A 324 10.29 -2.64 -14.90
N LYS A 325 9.01 -2.51 -14.59
CA LYS A 325 7.92 -3.28 -15.21
C LYS A 325 7.18 -2.45 -16.25
N ILE A 326 6.24 -3.09 -16.96
CA ILE A 326 5.42 -2.40 -17.97
C ILE A 326 4.39 -1.52 -17.25
N GLY A 327 4.33 -0.22 -17.62
CA GLY A 327 3.28 0.71 -17.15
C GLY A 327 1.89 0.42 -17.73
N PRO A 328 0.85 1.16 -17.34
CA PRO A 328 0.95 2.53 -16.79
C PRO A 328 1.44 2.59 -15.36
N TYR A 329 2.21 3.63 -15.04
CA TYR A 329 2.68 4.00 -13.72
C TYR A 329 1.83 5.16 -13.20
N GLY A 330 1.68 5.30 -11.89
CA GLY A 330 0.88 6.41 -11.39
C GLY A 330 0.55 6.33 -9.92
N PHE A 331 -0.52 7.00 -9.54
CA PHE A 331 -0.97 7.12 -8.16
C PHE A 331 -2.48 7.40 -8.08
N ARG A 332 -2.98 7.37 -6.86
CA ARG A 332 -4.39 7.67 -6.52
C ARG A 332 -4.45 8.85 -5.56
N VAL A 333 -5.48 9.67 -5.69
CA VAL A 333 -5.78 10.77 -4.78
C VAL A 333 -7.20 10.60 -4.25
N LEU A 334 -7.32 10.59 -2.93
CA LEU A 334 -8.59 10.54 -2.22
C LEU A 334 -8.78 11.86 -1.48
N THR A 335 -9.90 12.54 -1.68
CA THR A 335 -10.22 13.77 -0.93
C THR A 335 -11.54 13.61 -0.23
N VAL A 336 -11.53 13.76 1.09
CA VAL A 336 -12.68 13.66 1.99
C VAL A 336 -13.08 15.06 2.43
N ASN A 337 -14.38 15.29 2.62
CA ASN A 337 -14.89 16.51 3.24
C ASN A 337 -15.45 16.20 4.63
N GLU A 338 -15.03 16.95 5.65
CA GLU A 338 -15.46 16.76 7.05
C GLU A 338 -16.98 16.80 7.23
N ASN A 339 -17.70 17.64 6.45
CA ASN A 339 -19.14 17.77 6.55
C ASN A 339 -19.91 16.56 5.99
N ASP A 340 -19.27 15.75 5.14
CA ASP A 340 -19.81 14.50 4.60
C ASP A 340 -18.67 13.49 4.40
N PRO A 341 -18.08 12.96 5.50
CA PRO A 341 -16.86 12.16 5.42
C PRO A 341 -17.08 10.79 4.77
N ARG A 342 -18.35 10.38 4.55
CA ARG A 342 -18.67 9.16 3.79
C ARG A 342 -18.76 9.40 2.27
N SER A 343 -18.67 10.65 1.84
CA SER A 343 -18.57 11.03 0.42
C SER A 343 -17.16 11.58 0.16
N TYR A 344 -16.47 10.96 -0.79
CA TYR A 344 -15.10 11.35 -1.14
C TYR A 344 -14.88 11.29 -2.65
N THR A 345 -13.90 12.02 -3.14
CA THR A 345 -13.43 11.88 -4.51
C THR A 345 -12.34 10.83 -4.58
N ASN A 346 -12.32 10.05 -5.66
CA ASN A 346 -11.34 9.03 -5.94
C ASN A 346 -10.81 9.24 -7.36
N GLU A 347 -9.58 9.71 -7.47
CA GLU A 347 -8.97 10.09 -8.73
C GLU A 347 -7.67 9.33 -8.93
N THR A 348 -7.45 8.83 -10.15
CA THR A 348 -6.19 8.20 -10.54
C THR A 348 -5.45 9.05 -11.54
N TYR A 349 -4.11 9.04 -11.45
CA TYR A 349 -3.20 9.78 -12.30
C TYR A 349 -2.18 8.84 -12.92
N GLN A 350 -1.78 9.11 -14.15
CA GLN A 350 -0.77 8.33 -14.87
C GLN A 350 0.43 9.19 -15.21
N TYR A 351 1.61 8.63 -14.99
CA TYR A 351 2.89 9.21 -15.36
C TYR A 351 3.23 8.94 -16.83
N SER A 352 3.89 9.87 -17.46
CA SER A 352 4.42 9.73 -18.81
C SER A 352 5.59 10.67 -19.06
N GLY A 353 6.42 10.35 -20.03
CA GLY A 353 7.60 11.13 -20.35
C GLY A 353 8.86 10.54 -19.73
N SER A 354 9.84 11.38 -19.41
CA SER A 354 11.09 10.97 -18.77
C SER A 354 11.71 12.14 -18.01
N ALA A 355 12.12 11.89 -16.77
CA ALA A 355 12.86 12.82 -15.92
C ALA A 355 14.16 13.28 -16.59
N ARG A 356 14.94 12.36 -17.16
CA ARG A 356 16.20 12.65 -17.84
C ARG A 356 16.06 13.61 -19.02
N LEU A 357 14.91 13.58 -19.71
CA LEU A 357 14.62 14.44 -20.85
C LEU A 357 13.86 15.71 -20.47
N GLY A 358 13.52 15.89 -19.19
CA GLY A 358 12.68 17.00 -18.73
C GLY A 358 11.27 17.00 -19.33
N THR A 359 10.75 15.82 -19.68
CA THR A 359 9.42 15.65 -20.30
C THR A 359 8.43 14.90 -19.38
N ALA A 360 8.86 14.60 -18.16
CA ALA A 360 8.04 13.96 -17.16
C ALA A 360 6.79 14.77 -16.85
N LYS A 361 5.66 14.10 -16.76
CA LYS A 361 4.37 14.70 -16.38
C LYS A 361 3.41 13.66 -15.88
N VAL A 362 2.48 14.09 -15.07
CA VAL A 362 1.32 13.30 -14.64
C VAL A 362 0.04 13.87 -15.24
N THR A 363 -0.90 12.99 -15.54
CA THR A 363 -2.20 13.37 -16.10
C THR A 363 -3.29 12.56 -15.43
N LYS A 364 -4.39 13.22 -15.05
CA LYS A 364 -5.56 12.54 -14.52
C LYS A 364 -6.08 11.53 -15.52
N TYR A 365 -6.28 10.30 -15.07
CA TYR A 365 -6.90 9.29 -15.91
C TYR A 365 -8.38 9.63 -16.12
N VAL A 366 -8.77 9.65 -17.37
CA VAL A 366 -10.17 9.79 -17.78
C VAL A 366 -10.56 8.55 -18.54
N GLU A 367 -11.52 7.82 -17.99
CA GLU A 367 -12.05 6.64 -18.64
C GLU A 367 -12.67 7.03 -19.98
N LYS A 368 -12.18 6.40 -21.05
CA LYS A 368 -12.78 6.58 -22.38
C LYS A 368 -14.07 5.77 -22.43
N PRO A 369 -15.18 6.36 -22.91
CA PRO A 369 -16.37 5.58 -23.16
C PRO A 369 -16.04 4.38 -24.04
N TYR A 370 -16.59 3.23 -23.70
CA TYR A 370 -16.45 2.02 -24.52
C TYR A 370 -16.93 2.33 -25.92
N HIS A 371 -15.99 2.33 -26.86
CA HIS A 371 -16.37 2.27 -28.27
C HIS A 371 -16.56 0.81 -28.62
N THR A 372 -17.70 0.45 -29.10
CA THR A 372 -17.99 -0.83 -29.73
C THR A 372 -17.23 -0.91 -31.09
N ASP A 373 -15.92 -0.76 -31.04
CA ASP A 373 -15.07 -0.99 -32.20
C ASP A 373 -15.04 -2.51 -32.47
N THR A 374 -15.98 -2.97 -33.22
CA THR A 374 -16.01 -4.35 -33.72
C THR A 374 -15.18 -4.41 -35.01
N GLY A 375 -14.15 -5.26 -35.05
CA GLY A 375 -13.46 -5.61 -36.26
C GLY A 375 -11.95 -5.32 -36.29
N VAL A 376 -11.41 -5.14 -37.50
CA VAL A 376 -9.98 -4.99 -37.82
C VAL A 376 -9.31 -3.82 -37.03
N LEU A 377 -10.05 -2.75 -36.76
CA LEU A 377 -9.55 -1.59 -35.99
C LEU A 377 -9.24 -1.92 -34.54
N ALA A 378 -10.05 -2.76 -33.88
CA ALA A 378 -9.77 -3.22 -32.50
C ALA A 378 -8.51 -4.10 -32.46
N LEU A 379 -8.34 -4.98 -33.46
CA LEU A 379 -7.15 -5.81 -33.61
C LEU A 379 -5.91 -4.96 -33.87
N LEU A 380 -5.99 -3.96 -34.74
CA LEU A 380 -4.88 -3.06 -35.05
C LEU A 380 -4.47 -2.21 -33.83
N ARG A 381 -5.42 -1.74 -33.01
CA ARG A 381 -5.13 -1.01 -31.77
C ARG A 381 -4.47 -1.90 -30.72
N ARG A 382 -4.90 -3.17 -30.59
CA ARG A 382 -4.24 -4.16 -29.73
C ARG A 382 -2.80 -4.44 -30.17
N ILE A 383 -2.59 -4.63 -31.46
CA ILE A 383 -1.25 -4.83 -32.03
C ILE A 383 -0.37 -3.59 -31.80
N LEU A 384 -0.88 -2.38 -32.00
CA LEU A 384 -0.18 -1.12 -31.75
C LEU A 384 0.13 -0.92 -30.25
N SER A 385 -0.77 -1.31 -29.36
CA SER A 385 -0.55 -1.28 -27.90
C SER A 385 0.56 -2.25 -27.49
N LEU A 386 0.53 -3.49 -27.99
CA LEU A 386 1.59 -4.47 -27.78
C LEU A 386 2.95 -4.00 -28.34
N PHE A 387 2.97 -3.38 -29.53
CA PHE A 387 4.20 -2.81 -30.09
C PHE A 387 4.74 -1.65 -29.24
N ARG A 388 3.88 -0.77 -28.72
CA ARG A 388 4.30 0.30 -27.81
C ARG A 388 4.90 -0.26 -26.52
N SER A 389 4.27 -1.27 -25.93
CA SER A 389 4.77 -1.96 -24.74
C SER A 389 6.12 -2.65 -25.00
N MET A 390 6.26 -3.33 -26.14
CA MET A 390 7.53 -3.96 -26.54
C MET A 390 8.64 -2.93 -26.80
N ILE A 391 8.33 -1.78 -27.39
CA ILE A 391 9.30 -0.71 -27.63
C ILE A 391 9.72 -0.09 -26.29
N SER A 392 8.81 0.12 -25.35
CA SER A 392 9.14 0.61 -24.01
C SER A 392 10.04 -0.37 -23.26
N ALA A 393 9.74 -1.67 -23.31
CA ALA A 393 10.56 -2.72 -22.71
C ALA A 393 11.96 -2.81 -23.39
N LEU A 394 12.03 -2.68 -24.73
CA LEU A 394 13.30 -2.65 -25.46
C LEU A 394 14.14 -1.40 -25.11
N ILE A 395 13.52 -0.23 -24.99
CA ILE A 395 14.22 1.00 -24.58
C ILE A 395 14.77 0.85 -23.16
N TYR A 396 14.08 0.11 -22.29
CA TYR A 396 14.54 -0.16 -20.95
C TYR A 396 15.73 -1.15 -20.90
N LEU A 397 15.70 -2.20 -21.75
CA LEU A 397 16.80 -3.19 -21.87
C LEU A 397 18.12 -2.61 -22.41
N PHE A 398 18.07 -1.47 -23.10
CA PHE A 398 19.27 -0.79 -23.64
C PHE A 398 19.65 0.48 -22.86
N ARG A 399 19.06 0.70 -21.69
CA ARG A 399 19.42 1.73 -20.70
C ARG A 399 20.22 1.14 -19.54
#